data_0de54f28550151e5b5202cd123bea377
#
_entry.id   0de54f28550151e5b5202cd123bea377
#
_cell.length_a   1.000
_cell.length_b   1.000
_cell.length_c   1.000
_cell.angle_alpha   90.00
_cell.angle_beta   90.00
_cell.angle_gamma   90.00
#
_symmetry.space_group_name_H-M   'P 1'
#
loop_
_entity.id
_entity.type
_entity.pdbx_description
1 polymer ?
#
loop_
_entity_poly.entity_id
_entity_poly.type
_entity_poly.pdbx_seq_one_letter_code
_entity_poly.pdbx_strand_id
1 'polypeptide(L)'
;MHNSFFRRAGLFTILFFWTATTILSAAEKIPGSLTVHDSLISPNQPATIEATLTWKGLLTEAGLGGEPIELLVSGKIVSTAMTGGDGRAFLSYTPKAKGTVPFTVRVGTTPRVAATEAAANLAVWEHRSPIMAVEMAALMEDAVGQGPTVTWPGKEAENRRAMPDAAEELGKLTHFYYNVLYVVTKNKAVDTNDQVNAQVRQWLKDQKFPVGHILVLPSDPEAFGAKLDEMHAAGWKTLKIGVGRTKAFAQTFLQRRLDAVMVPEPAKGDAPRKAKVAKEWKEVRKKM
;
A
#
# COMPACT_ATOMS: atom_id res chain seq x y z
N MET A 1 -89.78 -53.09 31.27
CA MET A 1 -89.40 -52.76 29.92
C MET A 1 -88.90 -51.31 29.93
N HIS A 2 -87.57 -51.08 30.10
CA HIS A 2 -86.97 -49.72 29.99
C HIS A 2 -85.53 -49.90 29.73
N ASN A 3 -85.10 -49.60 28.53
CA ASN A 3 -83.70 -49.55 28.07
C ASN A 3 -83.15 -48.13 28.25
N SER A 4 -82.14 -47.95 29.08
CA SER A 4 -81.39 -46.76 29.22
C SER A 4 -80.07 -46.86 28.51
N PHE A 5 -79.87 -45.96 27.50
CA PHE A 5 -78.63 -45.82 26.75
C PHE A 5 -77.70 -44.85 27.47
N PHE A 6 -76.54 -45.31 27.90
CA PHE A 6 -75.46 -44.42 28.38
C PHE A 6 -74.60 -43.98 27.23
N ARG A 7 -74.56 -42.69 26.93
CA ARG A 7 -73.62 -41.97 26.03
C ARG A 7 -72.41 -41.66 26.86
N ARG A 8 -71.24 -42.25 26.54
CA ARG A 8 -69.94 -41.81 27.02
C ARG A 8 -69.44 -40.72 26.10
N ALA A 9 -69.26 -39.45 26.60
CA ALA A 9 -68.56 -38.41 25.95
C ALA A 9 -67.07 -38.56 26.23
N GLY A 10 -66.28 -38.83 25.22
CA GLY A 10 -64.82 -38.80 25.28
C GLY A 10 -64.25 -37.38 25.10
N LEU A 11 -63.60 -36.93 26.14
CA LEU A 11 -62.91 -35.60 26.13
C LEU A 11 -61.56 -35.80 25.44
N PHE A 12 -61.38 -35.30 24.20
CA PHE A 12 -60.09 -35.23 23.51
C PHE A 12 -59.38 -33.93 23.92
N THR A 13 -58.38 -34.05 24.80
CA THR A 13 -57.50 -32.95 25.16
C THR A 13 -56.39 -32.87 24.10
N ILE A 14 -56.49 -31.88 23.21
CA ILE A 14 -55.45 -31.56 22.23
C ILE A 14 -54.38 -30.73 22.94
N LEU A 15 -53.24 -31.33 23.24
CA LEU A 15 -52.03 -30.63 23.72
C LEU A 15 -51.38 -29.92 22.53
N PHE A 16 -51.52 -28.61 22.45
CA PHE A 16 -50.78 -27.77 21.48
C PHE A 16 -49.37 -27.54 22.00
N PHE A 17 -48.39 -28.33 21.45
CA PHE A 17 -46.98 -28.03 21.65
C PHE A 17 -46.57 -26.79 20.84
N TRP A 18 -46.43 -25.70 21.52
CA TRP A 18 -45.86 -24.47 20.94
C TRP A 18 -44.33 -24.60 20.90
N THR A 19 -43.79 -25.05 19.76
CA THR A 19 -42.35 -25.03 19.52
C THR A 19 -41.95 -23.55 19.25
N ALA A 20 -41.41 -22.88 20.26
CA ALA A 20 -40.76 -21.60 20.11
C ALA A 20 -39.45 -21.78 19.31
N THR A 21 -39.51 -21.62 18.01
CA THR A 21 -38.32 -21.49 17.17
C THR A 21 -37.65 -20.16 17.53
N THR A 22 -36.61 -20.20 18.36
CA THR A 22 -35.70 -19.09 18.57
C THR A 22 -34.93 -18.86 17.27
N ILE A 23 -35.32 -17.85 16.49
CA ILE A 23 -34.55 -17.35 15.38
C ILE A 23 -33.32 -16.72 16.00
N LEU A 24 -32.19 -17.44 15.98
CA LEU A 24 -30.89 -16.89 16.32
C LEU A 24 -30.52 -15.91 15.18
N SER A 25 -30.89 -14.64 15.34
CA SER A 25 -30.43 -13.59 14.45
C SER A 25 -28.91 -13.50 14.61
N ALA A 26 -28.15 -13.99 13.63
CA ALA A 26 -26.73 -13.76 13.58
C ALA A 26 -26.56 -12.23 13.43
N ALA A 27 -25.96 -11.59 14.43
CA ALA A 27 -25.66 -10.17 14.37
C ALA A 27 -24.83 -9.89 13.11
N GLU A 28 -25.29 -8.96 12.29
CA GLU A 28 -24.58 -8.57 11.06
C GLU A 28 -23.21 -8.00 11.44
N LYS A 29 -22.16 -8.56 10.84
CA LYS A 29 -20.80 -8.12 11.12
C LYS A 29 -20.54 -6.76 10.52
N ILE A 30 -19.83 -5.92 11.26
CA ILE A 30 -19.42 -4.58 10.81
C ILE A 30 -18.46 -4.73 9.62
N PRO A 31 -18.70 -4.07 8.48
CA PRO A 31 -17.74 -4.04 7.38
C PRO A 31 -16.54 -3.18 7.79
N GLY A 32 -15.41 -3.83 8.07
CA GLY A 32 -14.16 -3.17 8.39
C GLY A 32 -13.32 -2.90 7.13
N SER A 33 -12.58 -1.79 7.14
CA SER A 33 -11.50 -1.50 6.18
C SER A 33 -10.17 -1.65 6.90
N LEU A 34 -9.34 -2.59 6.44
CA LEU A 34 -8.01 -2.82 6.99
C LEU A 34 -6.97 -2.19 6.07
N THR A 35 -6.05 -1.42 6.64
CA THR A 35 -4.98 -0.74 5.92
C THR A 35 -3.61 -1.09 6.48
N VAL A 36 -2.62 -1.22 5.59
CA VAL A 36 -1.22 -1.51 5.94
C VAL A 36 -0.29 -0.92 4.88
N HIS A 37 0.88 -0.43 5.30
CA HIS A 37 1.82 0.25 4.39
C HIS A 37 3.05 -0.59 4.08
N ASP A 38 3.63 -0.34 2.90
CA ASP A 38 4.97 -0.83 2.57
C ASP A 38 5.98 -0.30 3.59
N SER A 39 6.91 -1.15 4.00
CA SER A 39 7.95 -0.81 4.96
C SER A 39 9.33 -1.12 4.42
N LEU A 40 10.33 -0.35 4.88
CA LEU A 40 11.73 -0.52 4.52
C LEU A 40 12.55 -0.80 5.78
N ILE A 41 13.30 -1.90 5.77
CA ILE A 41 14.09 -2.34 6.93
C ILE A 41 15.39 -3.02 6.53
N SER A 42 16.33 -3.10 7.48
CA SER A 42 17.55 -3.89 7.32
C SER A 42 17.34 -5.37 7.69
N PRO A 43 18.07 -6.30 7.08
CA PRO A 43 18.04 -7.71 7.48
C PRO A 43 18.35 -7.91 8.96
N ASN A 44 17.68 -8.87 9.58
CA ASN A 44 17.83 -9.22 11.00
C ASN A 44 17.47 -8.09 12.00
N GLN A 45 16.83 -7.03 11.54
CA GLN A 45 16.24 -6.00 12.39
C GLN A 45 14.74 -6.26 12.55
N PRO A 46 14.18 -6.05 13.74
CA PRO A 46 12.73 -6.17 13.93
C PRO A 46 12.01 -5.03 13.19
N ALA A 47 11.08 -5.38 12.33
CA ALA A 47 10.13 -4.45 11.72
C ALA A 47 8.90 -4.34 12.61
N THR A 48 8.44 -3.11 12.86
CA THR A 48 7.11 -2.86 13.40
C THR A 48 6.19 -2.49 12.23
N ILE A 49 5.23 -3.35 11.97
CA ILE A 49 4.23 -3.16 10.92
C ILE A 49 2.98 -2.61 11.58
N GLU A 50 2.63 -1.39 11.23
CA GLU A 50 1.40 -0.75 11.68
C GLU A 50 0.26 -1.14 10.73
N ALA A 51 -0.83 -1.66 11.30
CA ALA A 51 -2.08 -1.93 10.61
C ALA A 51 -3.19 -1.11 11.26
N THR A 52 -4.08 -0.53 10.46
CA THR A 52 -5.20 0.26 10.95
C THR A 52 -6.50 -0.35 10.46
N LEU A 53 -7.38 -0.70 11.39
CA LEU A 53 -8.71 -1.21 11.13
C LEU A 53 -9.73 -0.10 11.41
N THR A 54 -10.46 0.31 10.38
CA THR A 54 -11.48 1.35 10.48
C THR A 54 -12.83 0.86 10.02
N TRP A 55 -13.87 1.53 10.46
CA TRP A 55 -15.21 1.40 9.93
C TRP A 55 -15.65 2.74 9.35
N LYS A 56 -16.17 2.70 8.14
CA LYS A 56 -16.65 3.88 7.44
C LYS A 56 -18.16 3.95 7.55
N GLY A 57 -18.65 4.84 8.40
CA GLY A 57 -20.05 5.22 8.47
C GLY A 57 -20.43 6.24 7.40
N LEU A 58 -21.68 6.67 7.39
CA LEU A 58 -22.19 7.64 6.40
C LEU A 58 -21.48 9.00 6.46
N LEU A 59 -21.03 9.43 7.64
CA LEU A 59 -20.46 10.77 7.87
C LEU A 59 -19.11 10.74 8.60
N THR A 60 -18.71 9.59 9.14
CA THR A 60 -17.50 9.47 9.96
C THR A 60 -16.76 8.18 9.67
N GLU A 61 -15.43 8.24 9.74
CA GLU A 61 -14.56 7.08 9.80
C GLU A 61 -14.07 6.95 11.24
N ALA A 62 -14.19 5.75 11.81
CA ALA A 62 -13.79 5.48 13.19
C ALA A 62 -12.93 4.22 13.27
N GLY A 63 -11.95 4.22 14.18
CA GLY A 63 -11.14 3.04 14.48
C GLY A 63 -11.97 1.95 15.16
N LEU A 64 -11.72 0.70 14.78
CA LEU A 64 -12.31 -0.48 15.40
C LEU A 64 -11.31 -1.08 16.39
N GLY A 65 -11.50 -0.79 17.68
CA GLY A 65 -10.65 -1.28 18.74
C GLY A 65 -11.07 -2.65 19.27
N GLY A 66 -10.10 -3.39 19.84
CA GLY A 66 -10.31 -4.69 20.47
C GLY A 66 -10.45 -5.85 19.48
N GLU A 67 -10.00 -5.69 18.24
CA GLU A 67 -10.06 -6.73 17.22
C GLU A 67 -8.69 -7.39 17.02
N PRO A 68 -8.63 -8.73 16.86
CA PRO A 68 -7.39 -9.43 16.62
C PRO A 68 -6.91 -9.20 15.18
N ILE A 69 -5.66 -8.82 15.03
CA ILE A 69 -4.99 -8.64 13.75
C ILE A 69 -3.86 -9.67 13.63
N GLU A 70 -3.79 -10.33 12.50
CA GLU A 70 -2.80 -11.35 12.19
C GLU A 70 -1.92 -10.91 11.02
N LEU A 71 -0.60 -11.04 11.18
CA LEU A 71 0.39 -10.85 10.11
C LEU A 71 0.77 -12.20 9.51
N LEU A 72 0.63 -12.31 8.20
CA LEU A 72 0.98 -13.51 7.45
C LEU A 72 2.16 -13.23 6.51
N VAL A 73 3.18 -14.09 6.56
CA VAL A 73 4.28 -14.13 5.61
C VAL A 73 4.32 -15.52 4.99
N SER A 74 4.29 -15.59 3.65
CA SER A 74 4.20 -16.87 2.92
C SER A 74 3.04 -17.76 3.41
N GLY A 75 1.89 -17.15 3.73
CA GLY A 75 0.68 -17.84 4.19
C GLY A 75 0.72 -18.34 5.63
N LYS A 76 1.80 -18.09 6.40
CA LYS A 76 1.93 -18.47 7.81
C LYS A 76 1.76 -17.26 8.71
N ILE A 77 0.99 -17.40 9.79
CA ILE A 77 0.88 -16.35 10.81
C ILE A 77 2.22 -16.27 11.54
N VAL A 78 2.82 -15.07 11.51
CA VAL A 78 4.12 -14.80 12.15
C VAL A 78 4.02 -13.84 13.33
N SER A 79 2.93 -13.08 13.42
CA SER A 79 2.66 -12.16 14.52
C SER A 79 1.17 -11.93 14.67
N THR A 80 0.72 -11.65 15.89
CA THR A 80 -0.67 -11.25 16.20
C THR A 80 -0.65 -10.08 17.16
N ALA A 81 -1.63 -9.17 17.04
CA ALA A 81 -1.81 -8.05 17.94
C ALA A 81 -3.30 -7.69 18.03
N MET A 82 -3.70 -6.98 19.08
CA MET A 82 -5.04 -6.42 19.21
C MET A 82 -5.04 -4.96 18.77
N THR A 83 -6.11 -4.50 18.12
CA THR A 83 -6.27 -3.07 17.82
C THR A 83 -6.53 -2.27 19.08
N GLY A 84 -5.87 -1.12 19.20
CA GLY A 84 -6.18 -0.09 20.21
C GLY A 84 -7.53 0.59 19.93
N GLY A 85 -7.95 1.47 20.82
CA GLY A 85 -9.23 2.21 20.66
C GLY A 85 -9.29 3.08 19.40
N ASP A 86 -8.15 3.43 18.84
CA ASP A 86 -7.98 4.15 17.55
C ASP A 86 -7.99 3.22 16.32
N GLY A 87 -8.14 1.91 16.53
CA GLY A 87 -8.12 0.90 15.46
C GLY A 87 -6.71 0.48 15.02
N ARG A 88 -5.63 0.95 15.66
CA ARG A 88 -4.26 0.60 15.27
C ARG A 88 -3.77 -0.65 15.99
N ALA A 89 -3.06 -1.48 15.25
CA ALA A 89 -2.33 -2.64 15.75
C ALA A 89 -0.88 -2.59 15.29
N PHE A 90 0.05 -2.98 16.17
CA PHE A 90 1.49 -3.01 15.88
C PHE A 90 1.98 -4.45 15.91
N LEU A 91 2.39 -4.94 14.76
CA LEU A 91 2.83 -6.32 14.55
C LEU A 91 4.34 -6.34 14.36
N SER A 92 5.02 -7.28 15.00
CA SER A 92 6.48 -7.41 14.89
C SER A 92 6.87 -8.56 13.99
N TYR A 93 7.84 -8.33 13.12
CA TYR A 93 8.44 -9.36 12.25
C TYR A 93 9.92 -9.07 12.02
N THR A 94 10.77 -10.10 12.11
CA THR A 94 12.20 -9.98 11.85
C THR A 94 12.57 -10.76 10.59
N PRO A 95 12.73 -10.08 9.43
CA PRO A 95 13.12 -10.74 8.19
C PRO A 95 14.57 -11.19 8.22
N LYS A 96 14.83 -12.42 7.77
CA LYS A 96 16.19 -12.99 7.69
C LYS A 96 16.81 -12.83 6.30
N ALA A 97 16.00 -12.92 5.26
CA ALA A 97 16.43 -12.83 3.87
C ALA A 97 16.33 -11.40 3.35
N LYS A 98 17.26 -11.01 2.48
CA LYS A 98 17.22 -9.74 1.72
C LYS A 98 16.23 -9.85 0.57
N GLY A 99 15.75 -8.71 0.10
CA GLY A 99 14.83 -8.60 -1.03
C GLY A 99 13.49 -8.05 -0.62
N THR A 100 12.46 -8.30 -1.42
CA THR A 100 11.10 -7.90 -1.11
C THR A 100 10.32 -9.08 -0.55
N VAL A 101 9.78 -8.92 0.66
CA VAL A 101 8.97 -9.93 1.33
C VAL A 101 7.51 -9.46 1.27
N PRO A 102 6.66 -10.09 0.45
CA PRO A 102 5.24 -9.81 0.45
C PRO A 102 4.62 -10.35 1.75
N PHE A 103 3.72 -9.59 2.33
CA PHE A 103 2.98 -10.00 3.50
C PHE A 103 1.52 -9.57 3.40
N THR A 104 0.68 -10.25 4.16
CA THR A 104 -0.75 -9.95 4.28
C THR A 104 -1.05 -9.71 5.75
N VAL A 105 -1.85 -8.71 6.03
CA VAL A 105 -2.46 -8.49 7.35
C VAL A 105 -3.94 -8.77 7.21
N ARG A 106 -4.52 -9.50 8.16
CA ARG A 106 -5.95 -9.77 8.17
C ARG A 106 -6.55 -9.63 9.56
N VAL A 107 -7.84 -9.39 9.59
CA VAL A 107 -8.61 -9.51 10.83
C VAL A 107 -8.74 -10.99 11.18
N GLY A 108 -8.36 -11.37 12.39
CA GLY A 108 -8.54 -12.72 12.91
C GLY A 108 -10.02 -13.04 13.12
N THR A 109 -10.29 -14.24 13.64
CA THR A 109 -11.67 -14.65 13.90
C THR A 109 -12.31 -13.80 15.00
N THR A 110 -13.35 -13.04 14.63
CA THR A 110 -14.13 -12.17 15.53
C THR A 110 -15.61 -12.26 15.19
N PRO A 111 -16.52 -12.16 16.17
CA PRO A 111 -17.95 -12.09 15.92
C PRO A 111 -18.40 -10.70 15.42
N ARG A 112 -17.59 -9.64 15.63
CA ARG A 112 -17.99 -8.25 15.42
C ARG A 112 -17.69 -7.71 14.02
N VAL A 113 -16.56 -8.12 13.44
CA VAL A 113 -16.06 -7.55 12.18
C VAL A 113 -16.08 -8.60 11.07
N ALA A 114 -16.47 -8.18 9.87
CA ALA A 114 -16.37 -9.04 8.69
C ALA A 114 -14.91 -9.32 8.35
N ALA A 115 -14.63 -10.50 7.79
CA ALA A 115 -13.29 -10.85 7.36
C ALA A 115 -12.80 -9.84 6.31
N THR A 116 -11.65 -9.21 6.58
CA THR A 116 -10.98 -8.28 5.68
C THR A 116 -9.47 -8.48 5.77
N GLU A 117 -8.78 -8.21 4.67
CA GLU A 117 -7.33 -8.34 4.59
C GLU A 117 -6.73 -7.19 3.75
N ALA A 118 -5.47 -6.90 4.01
CA ALA A 118 -4.68 -5.94 3.26
C ALA A 118 -3.28 -6.52 3.00
N ALA A 119 -2.73 -6.29 1.82
CA ALA A 119 -1.42 -6.77 1.42
C ALA A 119 -0.44 -5.61 1.23
N ALA A 120 0.81 -5.82 1.66
CA ALA A 120 1.89 -4.88 1.46
C ALA A 120 3.23 -5.60 1.29
N ASN A 121 4.30 -4.85 1.04
CA ASN A 121 5.64 -5.38 0.88
C ASN A 121 6.58 -4.83 1.96
N LEU A 122 7.43 -5.70 2.46
CA LEU A 122 8.57 -5.35 3.28
C LEU A 122 9.82 -5.37 2.41
N ALA A 123 10.40 -4.21 2.13
CA ALA A 123 11.68 -4.09 1.47
C ALA A 123 12.81 -4.33 2.50
N VAL A 124 13.54 -5.43 2.36
CA VAL A 124 14.63 -5.82 3.26
C VAL A 124 15.95 -5.54 2.58
N TRP A 125 16.50 -4.35 2.81
CA TRP A 125 17.73 -3.89 2.15
C TRP A 125 18.85 -3.64 3.15
N GLU A 126 20.09 -3.78 2.71
CA GLU A 126 21.25 -3.37 3.52
C GLU A 126 21.50 -1.86 3.37
N HIS A 127 21.86 -1.19 4.45
CA HIS A 127 22.19 0.24 4.42
C HIS A 127 23.31 0.60 3.44
N ARG A 128 24.19 -0.36 3.14
CA ARG A 128 25.27 -0.19 2.15
C ARG A 128 24.86 -0.41 0.70
N SER A 129 23.72 -1.03 0.46
CA SER A 129 23.24 -1.28 -0.90
C SER A 129 22.80 0.03 -1.55
N PRO A 130 23.25 0.35 -2.77
CA PRO A 130 22.85 1.56 -3.45
C PRO A 130 21.35 1.61 -3.67
N ILE A 131 20.75 2.77 -3.42
CA ILE A 131 19.33 3.03 -3.63
C ILE A 131 19.18 4.16 -4.63
N MET A 132 18.28 3.98 -5.58
CA MET A 132 17.88 4.98 -6.56
C MET A 132 16.41 5.33 -6.36
N ALA A 133 16.10 6.61 -6.21
CA ALA A 133 14.71 7.06 -6.24
C ALA A 133 14.27 7.34 -7.68
N VAL A 134 13.08 6.85 -8.02
CA VAL A 134 12.49 7.05 -9.34
C VAL A 134 11.11 7.68 -9.18
N GLU A 135 10.94 8.87 -9.78
CA GLU A 135 9.65 9.54 -9.83
C GLU A 135 8.71 8.81 -10.79
N MET A 136 7.49 8.48 -10.36
CA MET A 136 6.53 7.78 -11.20
C MET A 136 6.24 8.52 -12.52
N ALA A 137 6.27 9.86 -12.49
CA ALA A 137 6.09 10.68 -13.71
C ALA A 137 7.15 10.41 -14.80
N ALA A 138 8.35 9.98 -14.42
CA ALA A 138 9.42 9.65 -15.39
C ALA A 138 9.20 8.28 -16.05
N LEU A 139 8.33 7.44 -15.49
CA LEU A 139 8.02 6.10 -16.01
C LEU A 139 6.83 6.09 -16.96
N MET A 140 6.07 7.17 -17.04
CA MET A 140 4.79 7.24 -17.75
C MET A 140 4.85 8.18 -18.95
N GLU A 141 4.24 7.76 -20.07
CA GLU A 141 4.00 8.63 -21.21
C GLU A 141 3.05 9.78 -20.85
N ASP A 142 3.16 10.89 -21.58
CA ASP A 142 2.20 11.99 -21.46
C ASP A 142 0.80 11.55 -21.90
N ALA A 143 -0.20 11.88 -21.09
CA ALA A 143 -1.56 11.86 -21.57
C ALA A 143 -1.82 13.11 -22.42
N VAL A 144 -2.59 12.92 -23.50
CA VAL A 144 -2.92 14.04 -24.42
C VAL A 144 -3.58 15.17 -23.63
N GLY A 145 -2.99 16.36 -23.69
CA GLY A 145 -3.51 17.56 -23.02
C GLY A 145 -3.20 17.68 -21.52
N GLN A 146 -2.40 16.78 -20.95
CA GLN A 146 -2.03 16.79 -19.53
C GLN A 146 -0.52 16.97 -19.35
N GLY A 147 -0.14 17.70 -18.31
CA GLY A 147 1.27 17.91 -17.96
C GLY A 147 1.97 16.66 -17.38
N PRO A 148 3.27 16.77 -17.11
CA PRO A 148 4.09 15.67 -16.60
C PRO A 148 3.75 15.24 -15.17
N THR A 149 2.91 15.98 -14.46
CA THR A 149 2.54 15.64 -13.08
C THR A 149 1.52 14.53 -13.06
N VAL A 150 1.88 13.40 -12.47
CA VAL A 150 0.98 12.26 -12.26
C VAL A 150 0.63 12.19 -10.78
N THR A 151 -0.63 12.40 -10.47
CA THR A 151 -1.16 12.20 -9.12
C THR A 151 -2.00 10.94 -9.09
N TRP A 152 -1.79 10.14 -8.07
CA TRP A 152 -2.55 8.92 -7.80
C TRP A 152 -3.58 9.18 -6.68
N PRO A 153 -4.69 8.48 -6.66
CA PRO A 153 -5.16 7.56 -7.68
C PRO A 153 -5.88 8.30 -8.79
N GLY A 154 -6.06 7.61 -9.89
CA GLY A 154 -6.88 8.12 -10.98
C GLY A 154 -6.88 7.13 -12.14
N LYS A 155 -8.06 6.92 -12.72
CA LYS A 155 -8.19 6.10 -13.94
C LYS A 155 -7.24 6.57 -15.05
N GLU A 156 -6.90 7.83 -15.05
CA GLU A 156 -5.94 8.42 -15.99
C GLU A 156 -4.53 7.91 -15.77
N ALA A 157 -4.10 7.80 -14.51
CA ALA A 157 -2.79 7.26 -14.18
C ALA A 157 -2.70 5.76 -14.47
N GLU A 158 -3.76 5.00 -14.17
CA GLU A 158 -3.83 3.56 -14.45
C GLU A 158 -3.78 3.24 -15.95
N ASN A 159 -4.36 4.10 -16.79
CA ASN A 159 -4.42 3.90 -18.23
C ASN A 159 -3.18 4.42 -18.98
N ARG A 160 -2.25 5.10 -18.31
CA ARG A 160 -1.01 5.58 -18.94
C ARG A 160 -0.11 4.40 -19.33
N ARG A 161 0.50 4.51 -20.49
CA ARG A 161 1.53 3.57 -20.92
C ARG A 161 2.86 3.89 -20.25
N ALA A 162 3.70 2.86 -20.13
CA ALA A 162 5.07 3.09 -19.73
C ALA A 162 5.86 3.84 -20.81
N MET A 163 6.78 4.70 -20.38
CA MET A 163 7.77 5.29 -21.28
C MET A 163 8.55 4.19 -22.00
N PRO A 164 8.83 4.37 -23.29
CA PRO A 164 9.64 3.42 -24.06
C PRO A 164 10.95 3.11 -23.33
N ASP A 165 11.33 1.84 -23.34
CA ASP A 165 12.56 1.30 -22.76
C ASP A 165 12.71 1.47 -21.23
N ALA A 166 11.80 2.18 -20.54
CA ALA A 166 11.92 2.48 -19.12
C ALA A 166 11.98 1.22 -18.24
N ALA A 167 11.08 0.28 -18.48
CA ALA A 167 11.05 -0.97 -17.69
C ALA A 167 12.29 -1.82 -17.90
N GLU A 168 12.79 -1.92 -19.15
CA GLU A 168 13.97 -2.68 -19.49
C GLU A 168 15.24 -2.07 -18.87
N GLU A 169 15.46 -0.76 -19.06
CA GLU A 169 16.64 -0.07 -18.54
C GLU A 169 16.64 -0.01 -17.02
N LEU A 170 15.51 0.23 -16.39
CA LEU A 170 15.39 0.17 -14.94
C LEU A 170 15.61 -1.26 -14.42
N GLY A 171 15.14 -2.27 -15.15
CA GLY A 171 15.41 -3.69 -14.85
C GLY A 171 16.91 -4.00 -14.85
N LYS A 172 17.65 -3.50 -15.84
CA LYS A 172 19.13 -3.65 -15.89
C LYS A 172 19.81 -2.96 -14.71
N LEU A 173 19.39 -1.76 -14.35
CA LEU A 173 19.93 -1.00 -13.22
C LEU A 173 19.68 -1.71 -11.88
N THR A 174 18.50 -2.25 -11.67
CA THR A 174 18.15 -2.97 -10.43
C THR A 174 18.78 -4.35 -10.34
N HIS A 175 18.93 -5.03 -11.46
CA HIS A 175 19.54 -6.35 -11.46
C HIS A 175 21.02 -6.33 -11.00
N PHE A 176 21.76 -5.28 -11.35
CA PHE A 176 23.19 -5.23 -11.12
C PHE A 176 23.63 -4.28 -10.01
N TYR A 177 22.88 -3.22 -9.74
CA TYR A 177 23.41 -2.11 -8.93
C TYR A 177 22.49 -1.57 -7.85
N TYR A 178 21.20 -1.31 -8.15
CA TYR A 178 20.36 -0.49 -7.31
C TYR A 178 19.14 -1.20 -6.76
N ASN A 179 18.79 -0.91 -5.52
CA ASN A 179 17.41 -1.04 -5.07
C ASN A 179 16.61 0.17 -5.55
N VAL A 180 15.38 -0.03 -5.97
CA VAL A 180 14.56 1.06 -6.49
C VAL A 180 13.50 1.51 -5.48
N LEU A 181 13.45 2.83 -5.24
CA LEU A 181 12.44 3.51 -4.46
C LEU A 181 11.54 4.29 -5.43
N TYR A 182 10.32 3.82 -5.64
CA TYR A 182 9.32 4.51 -6.45
C TYR A 182 8.68 5.64 -5.65
N VAL A 183 8.80 6.87 -6.14
CA VAL A 183 8.22 8.05 -5.48
C VAL A 183 6.91 8.40 -6.17
N VAL A 184 5.84 8.35 -5.39
CA VAL A 184 4.47 8.54 -5.83
C VAL A 184 3.88 9.76 -5.14
N THR A 185 3.31 10.68 -5.89
CA THR A 185 2.58 11.82 -5.35
C THR A 185 1.09 11.52 -5.36
N LYS A 186 0.43 11.65 -4.21
CA LYS A 186 -1.02 11.46 -4.11
C LYS A 186 -1.77 12.79 -4.09
N ASN A 187 -3.00 12.79 -4.61
CA ASN A 187 -3.91 13.91 -4.48
C ASN A 187 -4.41 14.03 -3.02
N LYS A 188 -4.52 15.24 -2.50
CA LYS A 188 -4.89 15.49 -1.09
C LYS A 188 -6.32 15.05 -0.74
N ALA A 189 -7.19 14.87 -1.72
CA ALA A 189 -8.62 14.89 -1.48
C ALA A 189 -9.30 13.53 -1.24
N VAL A 190 -8.75 12.39 -1.67
CA VAL A 190 -9.65 11.25 -1.89
C VAL A 190 -9.17 9.91 -1.35
N ASP A 191 -7.85 9.64 -1.17
CA ASP A 191 -7.48 8.24 -1.02
C ASP A 191 -6.51 7.95 0.12
N THR A 192 -6.74 6.78 0.70
CA THR A 192 -5.80 6.18 1.65
C THR A 192 -4.52 5.79 0.91
N ASN A 193 -3.38 5.90 1.57
CA ASN A 193 -2.09 5.51 0.99
C ASN A 193 -2.09 4.07 0.44
N ASP A 194 -2.94 3.21 0.99
CA ASP A 194 -3.01 1.79 0.63
C ASP A 194 -3.65 1.55 -0.73
N GLN A 195 -4.71 2.28 -1.06
CA GLN A 195 -5.31 2.20 -2.39
C GLN A 195 -4.29 2.66 -3.45
N VAL A 196 -3.58 3.75 -3.17
CA VAL A 196 -2.50 4.24 -4.04
C VAL A 196 -1.40 3.19 -4.19
N ASN A 197 -0.94 2.59 -3.09
CA ASN A 197 0.08 1.55 -3.13
C ASN A 197 -0.35 0.33 -3.95
N ALA A 198 -1.59 -0.13 -3.77
CA ALA A 198 -2.11 -1.28 -4.50
C ALA A 198 -2.19 -1.01 -6.01
N GLN A 199 -2.72 0.15 -6.41
CA GLN A 199 -2.85 0.56 -7.82
C GLN A 199 -1.48 0.75 -8.47
N VAL A 200 -0.56 1.46 -7.81
CA VAL A 200 0.81 1.66 -8.31
C VAL A 200 1.53 0.33 -8.47
N ARG A 201 1.42 -0.57 -7.50
CA ARG A 201 2.02 -1.90 -7.57
C ARG A 201 1.47 -2.72 -8.74
N GLN A 202 0.16 -2.66 -8.94
CA GLN A 202 -0.47 -3.36 -10.06
C GLN A 202 0.02 -2.77 -11.40
N TRP A 203 0.04 -1.45 -11.54
CA TRP A 203 0.54 -0.79 -12.74
C TRP A 203 2.01 -1.14 -13.03
N LEU A 204 2.89 -1.05 -12.03
CA LEU A 204 4.30 -1.43 -12.16
C LEU A 204 4.46 -2.88 -12.64
N LYS A 205 3.67 -3.79 -12.09
CA LYS A 205 3.65 -5.21 -12.48
C LYS A 205 3.18 -5.39 -13.91
N ASP A 206 2.08 -4.75 -14.31
CA ASP A 206 1.50 -4.87 -15.65
C ASP A 206 2.43 -4.29 -16.73
N GLN A 207 3.16 -3.22 -16.38
CA GLN A 207 4.17 -2.59 -17.24
C GLN A 207 5.55 -3.24 -17.10
N LYS A 208 5.69 -4.36 -16.36
CA LYS A 208 6.91 -5.16 -16.20
C LYS A 208 8.08 -4.42 -15.56
N PHE A 209 7.81 -3.44 -14.72
CA PHE A 209 8.86 -2.79 -13.93
C PHE A 209 9.40 -3.71 -12.83
N PRO A 210 10.67 -3.54 -12.42
CA PRO A 210 11.24 -4.29 -11.32
C PRO A 210 10.51 -4.01 -10.00
N VAL A 211 10.50 -5.00 -9.12
CA VAL A 211 9.92 -4.84 -7.77
C VAL A 211 10.77 -3.88 -6.96
N GLY A 212 10.12 -2.94 -6.26
CA GLY A 212 10.78 -1.95 -5.42
C GLY A 212 9.91 -1.52 -4.24
N HIS A 213 10.44 -0.61 -3.45
CA HIS A 213 9.67 0.03 -2.37
C HIS A 213 8.89 1.21 -2.93
N ILE A 214 7.61 1.29 -2.57
CA ILE A 214 6.72 2.38 -3.00
C ILE A 214 6.59 3.38 -1.85
N LEU A 215 6.99 4.61 -2.10
CA LEU A 215 6.88 5.74 -1.19
C LEU A 215 5.78 6.68 -1.67
N VAL A 216 4.65 6.66 -0.98
CA VAL A 216 3.52 7.56 -1.27
C VAL A 216 3.63 8.83 -0.45
N LEU A 217 3.62 9.96 -1.11
CA LEU A 217 3.78 11.28 -0.50
C LEU A 217 2.59 12.18 -0.84
N PRO A 218 2.24 13.13 0.04
CA PRO A 218 1.27 14.17 -0.29
C PRO A 218 1.82 15.08 -1.42
N SER A 219 0.92 15.80 -2.11
CA SER A 219 1.27 16.78 -3.14
C SER A 219 1.86 18.07 -2.55
N ASP A 220 2.75 17.93 -1.59
CA ASP A 220 3.48 19.02 -0.96
C ASP A 220 4.92 18.99 -1.51
N PRO A 221 5.42 20.09 -2.09
CA PRO A 221 6.79 20.16 -2.62
C PRO A 221 7.88 19.81 -1.60
N GLU A 222 7.66 20.10 -0.32
CA GLU A 222 8.62 19.85 0.75
C GLU A 222 8.55 18.39 1.30
N ALA A 223 7.44 17.68 1.07
CA ALA A 223 7.21 16.36 1.65
C ALA A 223 8.28 15.34 1.25
N PHE A 224 8.71 15.35 0.00
CA PHE A 224 9.75 14.43 -0.46
C PHE A 224 11.12 14.80 0.14
N GLY A 225 11.41 16.08 0.25
CA GLY A 225 12.64 16.54 0.87
C GLY A 225 12.76 16.12 2.33
N ALA A 226 11.71 16.34 3.10
CA ALA A 226 11.64 15.93 4.50
C ALA A 226 11.80 14.40 4.65
N LYS A 227 11.14 13.62 3.77
CA LYS A 227 11.24 12.15 3.80
C LYS A 227 12.63 11.66 3.42
N LEU A 228 13.30 12.31 2.48
CA LEU A 228 14.69 11.99 2.12
C LEU A 228 15.64 12.24 3.29
N ASP A 229 15.47 13.36 4.01
CA ASP A 229 16.25 13.66 5.20
C ASP A 229 16.00 12.67 6.33
N GLU A 230 14.75 12.28 6.56
CA GLU A 230 14.37 11.22 7.51
C GLU A 230 15.04 9.89 7.16
N MET A 231 14.99 9.47 5.89
CA MET A 231 15.63 8.24 5.43
C MET A 231 17.14 8.28 5.64
N HIS A 232 17.79 9.41 5.34
CA HIS A 232 19.22 9.57 5.59
C HIS A 232 19.56 9.52 7.09
N ALA A 233 18.73 10.12 7.94
CA ALA A 233 18.89 10.05 9.40
C ALA A 233 18.71 8.62 9.91
N ALA A 234 17.81 7.84 9.32
CA ALA A 234 17.61 6.41 9.59
C ALA A 234 18.72 5.51 9.03
N GLY A 235 19.76 6.07 8.40
CA GLY A 235 20.93 5.33 7.91
C GLY A 235 20.91 4.96 6.43
N TRP A 236 19.87 5.28 5.67
CA TRP A 236 19.77 5.01 4.23
C TRP A 236 20.59 6.01 3.38
N LYS A 237 21.86 6.23 3.76
CA LYS A 237 22.75 7.23 3.16
C LYS A 237 23.18 6.89 1.73
N THR A 238 22.89 5.70 1.26
CA THR A 238 23.14 5.24 -0.11
C THR A 238 22.08 5.70 -1.11
N LEU A 239 20.98 6.30 -0.65
CA LEU A 239 20.02 6.98 -1.49
C LEU A 239 20.60 8.34 -1.93
N LYS A 240 21.38 8.33 -3.03
CA LYS A 240 22.15 9.47 -3.50
C LYS A 240 21.77 9.97 -4.89
N ILE A 241 20.92 9.22 -5.61
CA ILE A 241 20.52 9.54 -6.97
C ILE A 241 19.03 9.48 -7.14
N GLY A 242 18.48 10.47 -7.82
CA GLY A 242 17.10 10.54 -8.24
C GLY A 242 16.98 10.56 -9.77
N VAL A 243 16.10 9.75 -10.32
CA VAL A 243 15.68 9.78 -11.72
C VAL A 243 14.25 10.25 -11.76
N GLY A 244 14.02 11.43 -12.35
CA GLY A 244 12.72 12.07 -12.34
C GLY A 244 12.44 12.85 -13.60
N ARG A 245 11.23 13.33 -13.71
CA ARG A 245 10.77 14.15 -14.82
C ARG A 245 10.53 15.58 -14.40
N THR A 246 10.08 15.78 -13.16
CA THR A 246 9.69 17.11 -12.70
C THR A 246 10.89 17.90 -12.17
N LYS A 247 10.85 19.22 -12.40
CA LYS A 247 11.85 20.14 -11.87
C LYS A 247 11.93 20.07 -10.34
N ALA A 248 10.79 19.99 -9.67
CA ALA A 248 10.70 19.92 -8.21
C ALA A 248 11.42 18.67 -7.65
N PHE A 249 11.20 17.51 -8.27
CA PHE A 249 11.88 16.28 -7.88
C PHE A 249 13.41 16.41 -8.05
N ALA A 250 13.87 16.87 -9.19
CA ALA A 250 15.30 17.05 -9.43
C ALA A 250 15.93 18.09 -8.44
N GLN A 251 15.25 19.20 -8.17
CA GLN A 251 15.70 20.20 -7.21
C GLN A 251 15.84 19.64 -5.79
N THR A 252 14.95 18.75 -5.37
CA THR A 252 15.02 18.10 -4.03
C THR A 252 16.36 17.41 -3.81
N PHE A 253 16.87 16.68 -4.81
CA PHE A 253 18.19 16.05 -4.76
C PHE A 253 19.33 17.07 -4.80
N LEU A 254 19.27 18.00 -5.75
CA LEU A 254 20.34 18.97 -5.95
C LEU A 254 20.56 19.90 -4.76
N GLN A 255 19.50 20.31 -4.07
CA GLN A 255 19.57 21.11 -2.83
C GLN A 255 20.32 20.37 -1.72
N ARG A 256 20.26 19.04 -1.72
CA ARG A 256 20.96 18.15 -0.77
C ARG A 256 22.33 17.68 -1.26
N ARG A 257 22.83 18.28 -2.37
CA ARG A 257 24.10 17.91 -3.02
C ARG A 257 24.13 16.47 -3.50
N LEU A 258 22.98 15.93 -3.88
CA LEU A 258 22.81 14.61 -4.43
C LEU A 258 22.64 14.68 -5.95
N ASP A 259 22.81 13.56 -6.64
CA ASP A 259 22.67 13.48 -8.09
C ASP A 259 21.20 13.44 -8.54
N ALA A 260 20.90 14.14 -9.62
CA ALA A 260 19.59 14.10 -10.27
C ALA A 260 19.75 13.91 -11.77
N VAL A 261 19.01 12.95 -12.32
CA VAL A 261 18.87 12.72 -13.76
C VAL A 261 17.42 13.01 -14.15
N MET A 262 17.23 13.88 -15.13
CA MET A 262 15.91 14.14 -15.70
C MET A 262 15.70 13.33 -16.98
N VAL A 263 14.57 12.65 -17.07
CA VAL A 263 14.14 11.89 -18.24
C VAL A 263 12.61 11.89 -18.36
N PRO A 264 12.04 12.09 -19.55
CA PRO A 264 12.70 12.56 -20.78
C PRO A 264 13.25 13.98 -20.67
N GLU A 265 13.99 14.43 -21.69
CA GLU A 265 14.51 15.79 -21.73
C GLU A 265 13.38 16.83 -21.54
N PRO A 266 13.45 17.68 -20.51
CA PRO A 266 12.42 18.69 -20.27
C PRO A 266 12.47 19.81 -21.31
N ALA A 267 11.43 20.65 -21.34
CA ALA A 267 11.43 21.84 -22.17
C ALA A 267 12.62 22.76 -21.86
N LYS A 268 13.06 23.53 -22.85
CA LYS A 268 14.22 24.43 -22.72
C LYS A 268 14.04 25.41 -21.57
N GLY A 269 14.94 25.34 -20.59
CA GLY A 269 14.91 26.20 -19.39
C GLY A 269 14.25 25.54 -18.16
N ASP A 270 13.63 24.39 -18.28
CA ASP A 270 12.98 23.72 -17.15
C ASP A 270 13.94 22.80 -16.37
N ALA A 271 15.07 22.43 -16.95
CA ALA A 271 16.07 21.67 -16.23
C ALA A 271 16.83 22.56 -15.22
N PRO A 272 16.96 22.16 -13.94
CA PRO A 272 17.87 22.82 -13.01
C PRO A 272 19.32 22.75 -13.49
N ARG A 273 20.11 23.81 -13.26
CA ARG A 273 21.48 23.97 -13.82
C ARG A 273 22.41 22.77 -13.63
N LYS A 274 22.25 22.02 -12.54
CA LYS A 274 23.11 20.87 -12.17
C LYS A 274 22.48 19.53 -12.48
N ALA A 275 21.24 19.48 -12.93
CA ALA A 275 20.60 18.23 -13.30
C ALA A 275 21.26 17.66 -14.56
N LYS A 276 21.53 16.37 -14.54
CA LYS A 276 21.93 15.63 -15.73
C LYS A 276 20.66 15.35 -16.54
N VAL A 277 20.72 15.50 -17.86
CA VAL A 277 19.54 15.33 -18.73
C VAL A 277 19.78 14.15 -19.66
N ALA A 278 18.82 13.23 -19.70
CA ALA A 278 18.74 12.13 -20.64
C ALA A 278 17.53 12.35 -21.57
N LYS A 279 17.73 12.19 -22.87
CA LYS A 279 16.64 12.32 -23.85
C LYS A 279 15.65 11.17 -23.73
N GLU A 280 16.17 9.99 -23.47
CA GLU A 280 15.42 8.76 -23.37
C GLU A 280 16.01 7.84 -22.28
N TRP A 281 15.28 6.82 -21.87
CA TRP A 281 15.71 5.90 -20.81
C TRP A 281 17.02 5.16 -21.10
N LYS A 282 17.32 4.86 -22.37
CA LYS A 282 18.62 4.25 -22.79
C LYS A 282 19.83 5.09 -22.43
N GLU A 283 19.67 6.40 -22.28
CA GLU A 283 20.76 7.28 -21.92
C GLU A 283 20.93 7.46 -20.40
N VAL A 284 19.91 7.10 -19.58
CA VAL A 284 19.92 7.31 -18.13
C VAL A 284 21.18 6.75 -17.49
N ARG A 285 21.53 5.50 -17.80
CA ARG A 285 22.73 4.85 -17.23
C ARG A 285 24.03 5.58 -17.54
N LYS A 286 24.15 6.27 -18.68
CA LYS A 286 25.33 7.04 -19.05
C LYS A 286 25.42 8.35 -18.29
N LYS A 287 24.31 8.80 -17.70
CA LYS A 287 24.22 10.06 -16.96
C LYS A 287 24.34 9.87 -15.44
N MET A 288 24.32 8.64 -14.95
CA MET A 288 24.46 8.28 -13.52
C MET A 288 25.95 8.20 -13.07
#